data_d638ff15d6e2ac9a1bd16c09a52cbe79
#
_entry.id   d638ff15d6e2ac9a1bd16c09a52cbe79
#
_cell.length_a   1.000
_cell.length_b   1.000
_cell.length_c   1.000
_cell.angle_alpha   90.00
_cell.angle_beta   90.00
_cell.angle_gamma   90.00
#
_symmetry.space_group_name_H-M   'P 1'
#
loop_
_entity.id
_entity.type
_entity.pdbx_description
1 polymer ?
#
loop_
_entity_poly.entity_id
_entity_poly.type
_entity_poly.pdbx_seq_one_letter_code
_entity_poly.pdbx_strand_id
1 'polypeptide(L)'
;MITMQEIFNEISKNGGLTPSRKVKEIAERFPEKIAFRNKEFGIWHQISYEEFWNQAQYVGNALKFYGVGPKDKVAVHSENRPEWIITDIGIQAIQSITVGLYPTNPSPEVKYLLGHSESKVLFAEDQEQVDKVLEVIEHLPSLSKIVYFESRGITRYDNEKLISWDEFIEIGKEEYKKDKDFVIKMQDEIKSEDTAIMIYTSGTTGPPKGSMLTHGNLEWVATQIPELSFTTGVDNPQYLSYLPLCHVFGRLVDLIIGIHTMGTINFAESIDTVQTDLAEVQPSVFPAVPRILERMHAGALVRMKDASKLKQLLFSLASKLGDITAKRRLEMGERDFIARVTNFIAQLLGFRALRKKLGLLNVDNALSGAAPISPEILRFFMSLGVPIYEGYGMTENSAIATGNRPGKVKLGTVGVAQPGVELKLADDGEILIKHPGVFKGYFKNEEATKEVIDNNGWLYTGDVGEYDGEFLKIVDRKKDIIITSGGKNVSPSEIENNVKTSP
;
A
#
# COMPACT_ATOMS: atom_id res chain seq x y z
N MET A 1 17.14 14.04 -17.11
CA MET A 1 16.22 13.46 -16.13
C MET A 1 15.50 12.32 -16.87
N ILE A 2 15.47 11.10 -16.33
CA ILE A 2 14.73 10.01 -16.95
C ILE A 2 13.25 10.27 -16.81
N THR A 3 12.49 10.08 -17.86
CA THR A 3 11.04 10.31 -17.85
C THR A 3 10.29 9.06 -17.39
N MET A 4 9.05 9.22 -16.92
CA MET A 4 8.19 8.08 -16.57
C MET A 4 7.97 7.14 -17.76
N GLN A 5 7.92 7.68 -18.99
CA GLN A 5 7.79 6.86 -20.18
C GLN A 5 9.03 5.97 -20.43
N GLU A 6 10.22 6.48 -20.15
CA GLU A 6 11.44 5.68 -20.23
C GLU A 6 11.47 4.59 -19.17
N ILE A 7 11.03 4.90 -17.92
CA ILE A 7 10.88 3.91 -16.86
C ILE A 7 9.90 2.81 -17.25
N PHE A 8 8.72 3.17 -17.74
CA PHE A 8 7.71 2.20 -18.18
C PHE A 8 8.19 1.33 -19.32
N ASN A 9 8.90 1.91 -20.30
CA ASN A 9 9.51 1.16 -21.39
C ASN A 9 10.57 0.18 -20.89
N GLU A 10 11.36 0.57 -19.90
CA GLU A 10 12.37 -0.28 -19.27
C GLU A 10 11.73 -1.45 -18.52
N ILE A 11 10.71 -1.19 -17.67
CA ILE A 11 9.96 -2.23 -16.96
C ILE A 11 9.31 -3.20 -17.95
N SER A 12 8.65 -2.69 -18.99
CA SER A 12 7.95 -3.50 -19.98
C SER A 12 8.92 -4.36 -20.81
N LYS A 13 10.14 -3.87 -21.05
CA LYS A 13 11.15 -4.56 -21.87
C LYS A 13 11.95 -5.59 -21.10
N ASN A 14 12.31 -5.29 -19.85
CA ASN A 14 13.23 -6.10 -19.05
C ASN A 14 12.50 -6.90 -17.94
N GLY A 15 11.21 -6.73 -17.79
CA GLY A 15 10.45 -7.23 -16.64
C GLY A 15 10.64 -6.35 -15.39
N GLY A 16 9.95 -6.71 -14.32
CA GLY A 16 10.12 -6.08 -13.03
C GLY A 16 11.34 -6.61 -12.31
N LEU A 17 12.03 -5.75 -11.55
CA LEU A 17 13.06 -6.16 -10.61
C LEU A 17 12.44 -6.30 -9.21
N THR A 18 13.07 -7.07 -8.34
CA THR A 18 12.73 -7.03 -6.92
C THR A 18 12.97 -5.62 -6.36
N PRO A 19 12.21 -5.19 -5.35
CA PRO A 19 12.40 -3.86 -4.75
C PRO A 19 13.85 -3.60 -4.34
N SER A 20 14.54 -4.58 -3.73
CA SER A 20 15.93 -4.42 -3.29
C SER A 20 16.90 -4.21 -4.47
N ARG A 21 16.74 -4.97 -5.57
CA ARG A 21 17.55 -4.77 -6.79
C ARG A 21 17.28 -3.42 -7.43
N LYS A 22 16.03 -2.98 -7.40
CA LYS A 22 15.65 -1.67 -7.96
C LYS A 22 16.22 -0.51 -7.17
N VAL A 23 16.22 -0.59 -5.83
CA VAL A 23 16.88 0.43 -4.97
C VAL A 23 18.35 0.54 -5.29
N LYS A 24 19.08 -0.60 -5.38
CA LYS A 24 20.50 -0.61 -5.77
C LYS A 24 20.71 0.07 -7.13
N GLU A 25 19.93 -0.33 -8.15
CA GLU A 25 20.02 0.25 -9.50
C GLU A 25 19.84 1.78 -9.48
N ILE A 26 18.85 2.28 -8.74
CA ILE A 26 18.59 3.72 -8.65
C ILE A 26 19.72 4.43 -7.92
N ALA A 27 20.21 3.87 -6.80
CA ALA A 27 21.32 4.43 -6.04
C ALA A 27 22.61 4.55 -6.88
N GLU A 28 22.89 3.56 -7.74
CA GLU A 28 24.05 3.59 -8.63
C GLU A 28 23.90 4.61 -9.77
N ARG A 29 22.69 4.79 -10.31
CA ARG A 29 22.45 5.66 -11.48
C ARG A 29 22.08 7.09 -11.09
N PHE A 30 21.44 7.29 -9.94
CA PHE A 30 20.88 8.56 -9.49
C PHE A 30 21.08 8.77 -7.98
N PRO A 31 22.32 8.74 -7.46
CA PRO A 31 22.62 8.74 -6.02
C PRO A 31 21.99 9.90 -5.26
N GLU A 32 22.03 11.11 -5.82
CA GLU A 32 21.53 12.34 -5.20
C GLU A 32 19.99 12.49 -5.23
N LYS A 33 19.28 11.58 -5.93
CA LYS A 33 17.82 11.67 -6.02
C LYS A 33 17.21 11.38 -4.65
N ILE A 34 16.27 12.23 -4.23
CA ILE A 34 15.58 12.06 -2.96
C ILE A 34 14.62 10.87 -3.03
N ALA A 35 14.87 9.87 -2.17
CA ALA A 35 14.02 8.72 -1.97
C ALA A 35 12.90 9.02 -0.96
N PHE A 36 13.29 9.58 0.18
CA PHE A 36 12.38 9.80 1.30
C PHE A 36 12.43 11.24 1.79
N ARG A 37 11.27 11.69 2.28
CA ARG A 37 11.15 12.85 3.14
C ARG A 37 10.39 12.45 4.40
N ASN A 38 10.98 12.69 5.56
CA ASN A 38 10.39 12.43 6.85
C ASN A 38 10.11 13.75 7.57
N LYS A 39 8.93 13.88 8.19
CA LYS A 39 8.56 15.08 8.93
C LYS A 39 8.71 14.82 10.43
N GLU A 40 9.56 15.61 11.07
CA GLU A 40 9.79 15.58 12.51
C GLU A 40 9.68 16.99 13.08
N PHE A 41 8.86 17.18 14.11
CA PHE A 41 8.61 18.49 14.72
C PHE A 41 8.27 19.59 13.68
N GLY A 42 7.51 19.20 12.64
CA GLY A 42 7.11 20.11 11.56
C GLY A 42 8.19 20.38 10.51
N ILE A 43 9.37 19.79 10.59
CA ILE A 43 10.49 19.98 9.65
C ILE A 43 10.65 18.75 8.77
N TRP A 44 10.76 18.95 7.44
CA TRP A 44 11.02 17.89 6.49
C TRP A 44 12.52 17.60 6.33
N HIS A 45 12.95 16.40 6.73
CA HIS A 45 14.27 15.85 6.48
C HIS A 45 14.27 15.04 5.19
N GLN A 46 15.41 14.92 4.53
CA GLN A 46 15.52 14.24 3.23
C GLN A 46 16.56 13.12 3.33
N ILE A 47 16.28 12.01 2.65
CA ILE A 47 17.20 10.87 2.49
C ILE A 47 17.31 10.59 0.99
N SER A 48 18.55 10.57 0.46
CA SER A 48 18.81 10.23 -0.93
C SER A 48 18.72 8.73 -1.20
N TYR A 49 18.64 8.32 -2.48
CA TYR A 49 18.70 6.89 -2.83
C TYR A 49 20.05 6.26 -2.47
N GLU A 50 21.15 7.02 -2.53
CA GLU A 50 22.45 6.54 -2.06
C GLU A 50 22.45 6.25 -0.56
N GLU A 51 21.95 7.18 0.25
CA GLU A 51 21.81 6.99 1.69
C GLU A 51 20.88 5.82 2.01
N PHE A 52 19.76 5.72 1.32
CA PHE A 52 18.80 4.63 1.47
C PHE A 52 19.48 3.26 1.22
N TRP A 53 20.18 3.11 0.10
CA TRP A 53 20.86 1.85 -0.23
C TRP A 53 21.99 1.55 0.76
N ASN A 54 22.79 2.53 1.15
CA ASN A 54 23.84 2.35 2.14
C ASN A 54 23.29 1.87 3.48
N GLN A 55 22.21 2.48 3.99
CA GLN A 55 21.58 2.05 5.23
C GLN A 55 20.97 0.64 5.10
N ALA A 56 20.34 0.30 3.99
CA ALA A 56 19.83 -1.05 3.75
C ALA A 56 20.94 -2.11 3.75
N GLN A 57 22.14 -1.78 3.20
CA GLN A 57 23.29 -2.65 3.30
C GLN A 57 23.79 -2.81 4.74
N TYR A 58 23.78 -1.74 5.54
CA TYR A 58 24.16 -1.82 6.96
C TYR A 58 23.16 -2.66 7.75
N VAL A 59 21.87 -2.55 7.48
CA VAL A 59 20.85 -3.43 8.06
C VAL A 59 21.14 -4.90 7.73
N GLY A 60 21.39 -5.24 6.47
CA GLY A 60 21.70 -6.60 6.05
C GLY A 60 22.96 -7.15 6.74
N ASN A 61 24.00 -6.34 6.86
CA ASN A 61 25.26 -6.73 7.54
C ASN A 61 25.07 -6.90 9.07
N ALA A 62 24.30 -6.01 9.72
CA ALA A 62 24.00 -6.15 11.15
C ALA A 62 23.13 -7.38 11.43
N LEU A 63 22.15 -7.67 10.57
CA LEU A 63 21.34 -8.89 10.67
C LEU A 63 22.21 -10.16 10.57
N LYS A 64 23.19 -10.19 9.63
CA LYS A 64 24.19 -11.26 9.55
C LYS A 64 24.96 -11.42 10.87
N PHE A 65 25.43 -10.30 11.46
CA PHE A 65 26.14 -10.32 12.73
C PHE A 65 25.31 -10.99 13.85
N TYR A 66 23.98 -10.78 13.85
CA TYR A 66 23.07 -11.43 14.79
C TYR A 66 22.57 -12.81 14.33
N GLY A 67 23.21 -13.44 13.35
CA GLY A 67 22.93 -14.80 12.91
C GLY A 67 21.66 -14.95 12.09
N VAL A 68 21.19 -13.86 11.45
CA VAL A 68 20.08 -13.89 10.50
C VAL A 68 20.62 -14.16 9.10
N GLY A 69 19.99 -15.09 8.38
CA GLY A 69 20.37 -15.49 7.02
C GLY A 69 19.17 -15.85 6.16
N PRO A 70 19.40 -16.55 5.03
CA PRO A 70 18.33 -16.89 4.09
C PRO A 70 17.16 -17.61 4.75
N LYS A 71 15.94 -17.20 4.38
CA LYS A 71 14.65 -17.74 4.88
C LYS A 71 14.35 -17.50 6.36
N ASP A 72 15.26 -16.86 7.11
CA ASP A 72 14.93 -16.38 8.45
C ASP A 72 13.89 -15.27 8.39
N LYS A 73 13.10 -15.15 9.43
CA LYS A 73 12.07 -14.11 9.53
C LYS A 73 12.55 -13.01 10.46
N VAL A 74 12.31 -11.79 10.01
CA VAL A 74 12.59 -10.56 10.75
C VAL A 74 11.32 -9.73 10.77
N ALA A 75 10.90 -9.36 11.97
CA ALA A 75 9.65 -8.62 12.16
C ALA A 75 9.87 -7.11 12.23
N VAL A 76 8.87 -6.34 11.77
CA VAL A 76 8.82 -4.89 11.92
C VAL A 76 7.47 -4.52 12.53
N HIS A 77 7.50 -3.84 13.68
CA HIS A 77 6.34 -3.41 14.46
C HIS A 77 6.40 -1.91 14.67
N SER A 78 5.95 -1.16 13.68
CA SER A 78 6.10 0.30 13.62
C SER A 78 5.07 0.93 12.68
N GLU A 79 4.71 2.18 12.95
CA GLU A 79 4.07 3.06 11.99
C GLU A 79 4.99 3.32 10.77
N ASN A 80 4.46 4.01 9.76
CA ASN A 80 5.21 4.30 8.55
C ASN A 80 6.33 5.32 8.81
N ARG A 81 7.55 4.93 8.49
CA ARG A 81 8.76 5.76 8.62
C ARG A 81 9.87 5.27 7.68
N PRO A 82 10.89 6.08 7.36
CA PRO A 82 11.98 5.68 6.49
C PRO A 82 12.65 4.38 6.93
N GLU A 83 12.91 4.22 8.24
CA GLU A 83 13.58 3.05 8.81
C GLU A 83 12.80 1.76 8.55
N TRP A 84 11.47 1.84 8.45
CA TRP A 84 10.63 0.69 8.10
C TRP A 84 10.99 0.15 6.71
N ILE A 85 11.04 1.03 5.69
CA ILE A 85 11.35 0.64 4.30
C ILE A 85 12.83 0.27 4.17
N ILE A 86 13.74 1.00 4.81
CA ILE A 86 15.18 0.70 4.84
C ILE A 86 15.42 -0.72 5.39
N THR A 87 14.76 -1.03 6.50
CA THR A 87 14.82 -2.35 7.14
C THR A 87 14.30 -3.45 6.22
N ASP A 88 13.12 -3.25 5.61
CA ASP A 88 12.50 -4.22 4.70
C ASP A 88 13.42 -4.53 3.50
N ILE A 89 14.02 -3.51 2.90
CA ILE A 89 14.98 -3.69 1.79
C ILE A 89 16.24 -4.43 2.25
N GLY A 90 16.77 -4.11 3.42
CA GLY A 90 17.93 -4.79 3.99
C GLY A 90 17.67 -6.27 4.29
N ILE A 91 16.50 -6.60 4.84
CA ILE A 91 16.04 -7.96 5.09
C ILE A 91 15.93 -8.74 3.78
N GLN A 92 15.23 -8.19 2.80
CA GLN A 92 15.03 -8.85 1.51
C GLN A 92 16.36 -9.05 0.76
N ALA A 93 17.28 -8.09 0.84
CA ALA A 93 18.56 -8.16 0.15
C ALA A 93 19.46 -9.30 0.63
N ILE A 94 19.27 -9.81 1.85
CA ILE A 94 19.98 -10.99 2.39
C ILE A 94 19.14 -12.26 2.34
N GLN A 95 18.12 -12.33 1.49
CA GLN A 95 17.22 -13.47 1.29
C GLN A 95 16.41 -13.85 2.54
N SER A 96 16.28 -12.94 3.50
CA SER A 96 15.43 -13.10 4.67
C SER A 96 14.01 -12.61 4.40
N ILE A 97 13.07 -12.95 5.26
CA ILE A 97 11.64 -12.71 5.07
C ILE A 97 11.18 -11.61 6.03
N THR A 98 10.61 -10.53 5.50
CA THR A 98 10.04 -9.50 6.33
C THR A 98 8.63 -9.86 6.81
N VAL A 99 8.38 -9.70 8.11
CA VAL A 99 7.08 -9.91 8.76
C VAL A 99 6.58 -8.58 9.32
N GLY A 100 5.56 -8.00 8.70
CA GLY A 100 4.96 -6.74 9.19
C GLY A 100 3.91 -6.99 10.27
N LEU A 101 4.00 -6.27 11.40
CA LEU A 101 3.00 -6.23 12.46
C LEU A 101 2.33 -4.87 12.49
N TYR A 102 1.02 -4.84 12.74
CA TYR A 102 0.30 -3.58 12.95
C TYR A 102 0.70 -2.97 14.30
N PRO A 103 1.01 -1.67 14.38
CA PRO A 103 1.33 -0.99 15.63
C PRO A 103 0.22 -1.13 16.68
N THR A 104 -1.02 -1.31 16.23
CA THR A 104 -2.21 -1.48 17.08
C THR A 104 -2.37 -2.90 17.64
N ASN A 105 -1.55 -3.88 17.23
CA ASN A 105 -1.63 -5.22 17.78
C ASN A 105 -1.35 -5.21 19.30
N PRO A 106 -2.21 -5.82 20.13
CA PRO A 106 -1.95 -5.98 21.56
C PRO A 106 -0.95 -7.11 21.82
N SER A 107 -0.33 -7.14 23.01
CA SER A 107 0.70 -8.11 23.39
C SER A 107 0.34 -9.57 23.12
N PRO A 108 -0.89 -10.07 23.35
CA PRO A 108 -1.25 -11.46 23.02
C PRO A 108 -1.18 -11.77 21.52
N GLU A 109 -1.53 -10.81 20.68
CA GLU A 109 -1.43 -10.96 19.22
C GLU A 109 0.02 -10.87 18.75
N VAL A 110 0.80 -9.94 19.30
CA VAL A 110 2.26 -9.85 19.08
C VAL A 110 2.94 -11.16 19.45
N LYS A 111 2.59 -11.76 20.61
CA LYS A 111 3.07 -13.10 21.00
C LYS A 111 2.79 -14.16 19.94
N TYR A 112 1.53 -14.18 19.45
CA TYR A 112 1.15 -15.15 18.43
C TYR A 112 1.94 -14.93 17.12
N LEU A 113 1.99 -13.69 16.62
CA LEU A 113 2.61 -13.36 15.34
C LEU A 113 4.12 -13.65 15.34
N LEU A 114 4.84 -13.22 16.39
CA LEU A 114 6.28 -13.45 16.53
C LEU A 114 6.60 -14.93 16.79
N GLY A 115 5.79 -15.61 17.59
CA GLY A 115 5.96 -17.02 17.89
C GLY A 115 5.66 -17.90 16.67
N HIS A 116 4.57 -17.66 15.96
CA HIS A 116 4.19 -18.41 14.77
C HIS A 116 5.17 -18.19 13.61
N SER A 117 5.59 -16.94 13.38
CA SER A 117 6.59 -16.63 12.35
C SER A 117 8.00 -17.12 12.71
N GLU A 118 8.29 -17.37 13.98
CA GLU A 118 9.64 -17.67 14.48
C GLU A 118 10.63 -16.55 14.13
N SER A 119 10.20 -15.30 14.27
CA SER A 119 11.05 -14.16 13.98
C SER A 119 12.27 -14.09 14.89
N LYS A 120 13.46 -13.96 14.30
CA LYS A 120 14.74 -13.90 15.04
C LYS A 120 15.07 -12.52 15.58
N VAL A 121 14.71 -11.48 14.84
CA VAL A 121 14.92 -10.08 15.18
C VAL A 121 13.61 -9.35 15.00
N LEU A 122 13.31 -8.41 15.90
CA LEU A 122 12.21 -7.48 15.79
C LEU A 122 12.75 -6.06 15.73
N PHE A 123 12.23 -5.26 14.79
CA PHE A 123 12.36 -3.82 14.80
C PHE A 123 11.07 -3.22 15.38
N ALA A 124 11.18 -2.49 16.46
CA ALA A 124 10.08 -1.86 17.17
C ALA A 124 10.19 -0.32 17.05
N GLU A 125 9.06 0.36 16.93
CA GLU A 125 9.09 1.81 16.77
C GLU A 125 9.63 2.51 18.01
N ASP A 126 8.94 2.34 19.13
CA ASP A 126 9.12 3.12 20.35
C ASP A 126 8.91 2.27 21.61
N GLN A 127 8.80 2.97 22.74
CA GLN A 127 8.56 2.34 24.03
C GLN A 127 7.29 1.50 24.06
N GLU A 128 6.19 1.95 23.46
CA GLU A 128 4.92 1.22 23.48
C GLU A 128 5.08 -0.16 22.81
N GLN A 129 5.73 -0.20 21.64
CA GLN A 129 5.94 -1.45 20.91
C GLN A 129 6.95 -2.36 21.62
N VAL A 130 7.99 -1.79 22.23
CA VAL A 130 8.96 -2.54 23.04
C VAL A 130 8.28 -3.16 24.26
N ASP A 131 7.44 -2.41 24.99
CA ASP A 131 6.73 -2.91 26.18
C ASP A 131 5.81 -4.08 25.84
N LYS A 132 5.06 -4.01 24.72
CA LYS A 132 4.22 -5.11 24.23
C LYS A 132 4.99 -6.40 24.02
N VAL A 133 6.22 -6.31 23.53
CA VAL A 133 7.08 -7.48 23.29
C VAL A 133 7.71 -7.97 24.59
N LEU A 134 8.19 -7.07 25.45
CA LEU A 134 8.80 -7.45 26.73
C LEU A 134 7.80 -8.16 27.65
N GLU A 135 6.53 -7.78 27.62
CA GLU A 135 5.46 -8.46 28.35
C GLU A 135 5.34 -9.96 28.02
N VAL A 136 5.70 -10.35 26.79
CA VAL A 136 5.55 -11.73 26.30
C VAL A 136 6.87 -12.39 25.92
N ILE A 137 8.00 -11.76 26.22
CA ILE A 137 9.35 -12.15 25.76
C ILE A 137 9.74 -13.58 26.16
N GLU A 138 9.31 -14.08 27.32
CA GLU A 138 9.58 -15.42 27.81
C GLU A 138 8.96 -16.52 26.91
N HIS A 139 7.94 -16.13 26.13
CA HIS A 139 7.26 -17.03 25.20
C HIS A 139 7.83 -16.97 23.78
N LEU A 140 8.88 -16.20 23.54
CA LEU A 140 9.49 -15.95 22.24
C LEU A 140 10.95 -16.45 22.17
N PRO A 141 11.18 -17.76 22.24
CA PRO A 141 12.52 -18.31 22.29
C PRO A 141 13.37 -18.05 21.04
N SER A 142 12.73 -17.87 19.88
CA SER A 142 13.41 -17.55 18.63
C SER A 142 13.92 -16.12 18.56
N LEU A 143 13.31 -15.19 19.35
CA LEU A 143 13.63 -13.77 19.29
C LEU A 143 14.94 -13.48 20.05
N SER A 144 15.98 -13.15 19.29
CA SER A 144 17.33 -12.89 19.83
C SER A 144 17.60 -11.42 20.10
N LYS A 145 17.03 -10.50 19.28
CA LYS A 145 17.22 -9.06 19.41
C LYS A 145 15.94 -8.26 19.12
N ILE A 146 15.82 -7.13 19.80
CA ILE A 146 14.79 -6.12 19.61
C ILE A 146 15.54 -4.81 19.33
N VAL A 147 15.43 -4.33 18.09
CA VAL A 147 16.00 -3.04 17.65
C VAL A 147 14.90 -1.99 17.77
N TYR A 148 15.11 -0.93 18.53
CA TYR A 148 14.14 0.15 18.64
C TYR A 148 14.59 1.40 17.89
N PHE A 149 13.64 2.04 17.17
CA PHE A 149 13.90 3.24 16.39
C PHE A 149 13.96 4.49 17.28
N GLU A 150 13.03 4.62 18.22
CA GLU A 150 12.94 5.74 19.15
C GLU A 150 13.49 5.37 20.53
N SER A 151 14.50 6.09 20.99
CA SER A 151 15.13 5.82 22.29
C SER A 151 14.37 6.42 23.49
N ARG A 152 13.39 7.29 23.23
CA ARG A 152 12.62 7.98 24.28
C ARG A 152 11.88 6.97 25.16
N GLY A 153 12.09 7.05 26.47
CA GLY A 153 11.48 6.16 27.46
C GLY A 153 12.21 4.81 27.65
N ILE A 154 13.05 4.38 26.71
CA ILE A 154 13.70 3.05 26.72
C ILE A 154 15.09 3.08 27.38
N THR A 155 15.75 4.22 27.47
CA THR A 155 17.14 4.38 27.92
C THR A 155 17.45 3.80 29.30
N ARG A 156 16.43 3.49 30.12
CA ARG A 156 16.57 2.89 31.46
C ARG A 156 16.24 1.40 31.52
N TYR A 157 15.93 0.79 30.37
CA TYR A 157 15.60 -0.64 30.31
C TYR A 157 16.89 -1.46 30.37
N ASP A 158 16.97 -2.37 31.35
CA ASP A 158 18.07 -3.30 31.50
C ASP A 158 17.65 -4.66 30.89
N ASN A 159 17.82 -4.79 29.58
CA ASN A 159 17.52 -6.02 28.86
C ASN A 159 18.54 -6.20 27.72
N GLU A 160 19.31 -7.28 27.79
CA GLU A 160 20.37 -7.59 26.83
C GLU A 160 19.90 -7.78 25.37
N LYS A 161 18.59 -8.04 25.17
CA LYS A 161 18.02 -8.18 23.84
C LYS A 161 17.75 -6.83 23.17
N LEU A 162 17.66 -5.75 23.93
CA LEU A 162 17.41 -4.40 23.40
C LEU A 162 18.68 -3.82 22.80
N ILE A 163 18.52 -3.15 21.67
CA ILE A 163 19.57 -2.34 21.03
C ILE A 163 18.93 -1.17 20.28
N SER A 164 19.53 0.00 20.34
CA SER A 164 19.07 1.16 19.56
C SER A 164 19.34 1.00 18.07
N TRP A 165 18.54 1.67 17.24
CA TRP A 165 18.76 1.74 15.79
C TRP A 165 20.16 2.24 15.45
N ASP A 166 20.63 3.28 16.13
CA ASP A 166 21.95 3.87 15.87
C ASP A 166 23.08 2.87 16.15
N GLU A 167 23.03 2.17 17.28
CA GLU A 167 24.01 1.12 17.61
C GLU A 167 23.93 -0.05 16.63
N PHE A 168 22.73 -0.45 16.22
CA PHE A 168 22.52 -1.51 15.26
C PHE A 168 23.13 -1.15 13.88
N ILE A 169 22.94 0.09 13.43
CA ILE A 169 23.50 0.60 12.18
C ILE A 169 25.04 0.70 12.27
N GLU A 170 25.59 1.13 13.41
CA GLU A 170 27.06 1.15 13.59
C GLU A 170 27.67 -0.24 13.52
N ILE A 171 27.06 -1.26 14.12
CA ILE A 171 27.46 -2.66 13.94
C ILE A 171 27.44 -3.04 12.45
N GLY A 172 26.37 -2.68 11.75
CA GLY A 172 26.25 -2.93 10.31
C GLY A 172 27.34 -2.27 9.49
N LYS A 173 27.72 -1.03 9.82
CA LYS A 173 28.84 -0.33 9.17
C LYS A 173 30.20 -1.02 9.43
N GLU A 174 30.42 -1.49 10.64
CA GLU A 174 31.66 -2.22 10.96
C GLU A 174 31.73 -3.57 10.21
N GLU A 175 30.62 -4.30 10.13
CA GLU A 175 30.56 -5.55 9.35
C GLU A 175 30.70 -5.29 7.83
N TYR A 176 30.08 -4.22 7.31
CA TYR A 176 30.22 -3.80 5.92
C TYR A 176 31.67 -3.48 5.55
N LYS A 177 32.46 -2.85 6.46
CA LYS A 177 33.90 -2.61 6.22
C LYS A 177 34.69 -3.90 6.04
N LYS A 178 34.27 -5.01 6.68
CA LYS A 178 34.92 -6.31 6.59
C LYS A 178 34.61 -7.05 5.27
N ASP A 179 33.37 -6.93 4.77
CA ASP A 179 32.93 -7.54 3.51
C ASP A 179 31.88 -6.64 2.84
N LYS A 180 32.36 -5.73 1.99
CA LYS A 180 31.53 -4.77 1.27
C LYS A 180 30.57 -5.40 0.27
N ASP A 181 30.89 -6.59 -0.21
CA ASP A 181 30.13 -7.28 -1.25
C ASP A 181 29.09 -8.26 -0.68
N PHE A 182 29.05 -8.47 0.63
CA PHE A 182 28.19 -9.48 1.24
C PHE A 182 26.73 -9.34 0.81
N VAL A 183 26.12 -8.18 1.01
CA VAL A 183 24.71 -7.94 0.69
C VAL A 183 24.46 -8.06 -0.81
N ILE A 184 25.40 -7.58 -1.64
CA ILE A 184 25.29 -7.68 -3.11
C ILE A 184 25.30 -9.14 -3.55
N LYS A 185 26.25 -9.95 -3.06
CA LYS A 185 26.29 -11.39 -3.35
C LYS A 185 25.02 -12.11 -2.94
N MET A 186 24.51 -11.82 -1.73
CA MET A 186 23.25 -12.40 -1.26
C MET A 186 22.07 -12.00 -2.15
N GLN A 187 22.01 -10.74 -2.56
CA GLN A 187 20.94 -10.21 -3.43
C GLN A 187 20.98 -10.87 -4.82
N ASP A 188 22.18 -11.14 -5.37
CA ASP A 188 22.34 -11.75 -6.69
C ASP A 188 21.84 -13.21 -6.73
N GLU A 189 21.87 -13.91 -5.57
CA GLU A 189 21.40 -15.27 -5.42
C GLU A 189 19.88 -15.40 -5.20
N ILE A 190 19.14 -14.30 -5.04
CA ILE A 190 17.67 -14.30 -4.86
C ILE A 190 16.99 -14.96 -6.05
N LYS A 191 16.11 -15.91 -5.77
CA LYS A 191 15.26 -16.59 -6.77
C LYS A 191 13.83 -16.11 -6.67
N SER A 192 13.13 -16.13 -7.80
CA SER A 192 11.73 -15.67 -7.86
C SER A 192 10.78 -16.48 -6.96
N GLU A 193 11.07 -17.77 -6.71
CA GLU A 193 10.28 -18.63 -5.82
C GLU A 193 10.55 -18.43 -4.32
N ASP A 194 11.62 -17.69 -3.95
CA ASP A 194 11.92 -17.41 -2.56
C ASP A 194 10.90 -16.42 -1.97
N THR A 195 10.48 -16.70 -0.72
CA THR A 195 9.54 -15.82 -0.01
C THR A 195 10.24 -14.54 0.38
N ALA A 196 9.70 -13.40 -0.05
CA ALA A 196 10.22 -12.07 0.27
C ALA A 196 9.58 -11.50 1.53
N ILE A 197 8.25 -11.60 1.61
CA ILE A 197 7.46 -11.00 2.68
C ILE A 197 6.38 -11.95 3.16
N MET A 198 6.02 -11.81 4.43
CA MET A 198 4.89 -12.51 5.05
C MET A 198 3.95 -11.48 5.66
N ILE A 199 2.69 -11.51 5.25
CA ILE A 199 1.65 -10.60 5.72
C ILE A 199 0.60 -11.42 6.45
N TYR A 200 0.34 -11.07 7.71
CA TYR A 200 -0.71 -11.73 8.48
C TYR A 200 -2.06 -11.11 8.16
N THR A 201 -2.98 -11.95 7.70
CA THR A 201 -4.36 -11.56 7.40
C THR A 201 -5.28 -12.19 8.44
N SER A 202 -6.21 -11.39 8.97
CA SER A 202 -7.28 -11.90 9.82
C SER A 202 -8.24 -12.74 8.97
N GLY A 203 -8.16 -14.06 9.13
CA GLY A 203 -9.18 -14.94 8.59
C GLY A 203 -10.55 -14.68 9.27
N THR A 204 -11.64 -15.05 8.61
CA THR A 204 -12.99 -14.95 9.21
C THR A 204 -13.20 -15.90 10.39
N THR A 205 -12.34 -16.91 10.53
CA THR A 205 -12.37 -17.90 11.62
C THR A 205 -10.95 -18.28 12.01
N GLY A 206 -10.65 -18.19 13.32
CA GLY A 206 -9.35 -18.60 13.87
C GLY A 206 -8.28 -17.51 13.88
N PRO A 207 -7.04 -17.85 14.26
CA PRO A 207 -5.94 -16.91 14.36
C PRO A 207 -5.49 -16.39 12.98
N PRO A 208 -4.84 -15.23 12.92
CA PRO A 208 -4.32 -14.68 11.67
C PRO A 208 -3.41 -15.65 10.92
N LYS A 209 -3.56 -15.73 9.59
CA LYS A 209 -2.74 -16.60 8.72
C LYS A 209 -1.63 -15.78 8.05
N GLY A 210 -0.41 -16.31 8.01
CA GLY A 210 0.73 -15.65 7.35
C GLY A 210 0.76 -15.93 5.85
N SER A 211 0.28 -15.01 5.04
CA SER A 211 0.32 -15.07 3.58
C SER A 211 1.74 -14.83 3.07
N MET A 212 2.33 -15.79 2.37
CA MET A 212 3.70 -15.71 1.84
C MET A 212 3.68 -15.17 0.41
N LEU A 213 4.31 -14.00 0.19
CA LEU A 213 4.55 -13.44 -1.12
C LEU A 213 6.02 -13.65 -1.51
N THR A 214 6.25 -14.16 -2.71
CA THR A 214 7.58 -14.41 -3.23
C THR A 214 8.16 -13.19 -3.94
N HIS A 215 9.49 -13.19 -4.17
CA HIS A 215 10.11 -12.18 -5.02
C HIS A 215 9.49 -12.14 -6.41
N GLY A 216 9.16 -13.29 -6.99
CA GLY A 216 8.48 -13.37 -8.30
C GLY A 216 7.08 -12.75 -8.29
N ASN A 217 6.32 -12.85 -7.18
CA ASN A 217 5.05 -12.13 -7.04
C ASN A 217 5.27 -10.61 -7.10
N LEU A 218 6.30 -10.10 -6.38
CA LEU A 218 6.62 -8.67 -6.37
C LEU A 218 7.18 -8.18 -7.72
N GLU A 219 8.00 -8.98 -8.39
CA GLU A 219 8.48 -8.71 -9.75
C GLU A 219 7.31 -8.61 -10.74
N TRP A 220 6.35 -9.53 -10.69
CA TRP A 220 5.17 -9.46 -11.54
C TRP A 220 4.34 -8.20 -11.26
N VAL A 221 4.14 -7.84 -9.99
CA VAL A 221 3.45 -6.60 -9.61
C VAL A 221 4.13 -5.38 -10.22
N ALA A 222 5.47 -5.32 -10.21
CA ALA A 222 6.21 -4.24 -10.82
C ALA A 222 5.92 -4.11 -12.32
N THR A 223 5.72 -5.22 -13.04
CA THR A 223 5.35 -5.21 -14.48
C THR A 223 3.97 -4.60 -14.74
N GLN A 224 3.09 -4.52 -13.72
CA GLN A 224 1.76 -3.93 -13.87
C GLN A 224 1.77 -2.39 -13.75
N ILE A 225 2.85 -1.78 -13.26
CA ILE A 225 2.92 -0.33 -13.02
C ILE A 225 2.54 0.51 -14.25
N PRO A 226 3.00 0.19 -15.48
CA PRO A 226 2.62 0.95 -16.68
C PRO A 226 1.12 0.96 -16.96
N GLU A 227 0.39 -0.05 -16.50
CA GLU A 227 -1.05 -0.21 -16.71
C GLU A 227 -1.90 0.44 -15.58
N LEU A 228 -1.24 0.83 -14.47
CA LEU A 228 -1.92 1.48 -13.35
C LEU A 228 -2.18 2.95 -13.68
N SER A 229 -3.44 3.28 -13.90
CA SER A 229 -3.87 4.61 -14.37
C SER A 229 -3.42 5.79 -13.53
N PHE A 230 -3.23 5.58 -12.23
CA PHE A 230 -2.84 6.66 -11.31
C PHE A 230 -1.33 6.95 -11.31
N THR A 231 -0.53 6.17 -12.03
CA THR A 231 0.93 6.40 -12.19
C THR A 231 1.28 7.03 -13.54
N THR A 232 0.37 7.03 -14.50
CA THR A 232 0.65 7.48 -15.86
C THR A 232 0.75 8.99 -15.98
N GLY A 233 1.71 9.49 -16.76
CA GLY A 233 1.85 10.91 -17.08
C GLY A 233 2.46 11.78 -15.97
N VAL A 234 3.00 11.18 -14.90
CA VAL A 234 3.60 11.91 -13.78
C VAL A 234 5.12 11.79 -13.82
N ASP A 235 5.80 12.90 -14.10
CA ASP A 235 7.25 12.98 -13.94
C ASP A 235 7.61 13.30 -12.48
N ASN A 236 8.61 12.60 -11.94
CA ASN A 236 9.07 12.75 -10.57
C ASN A 236 7.94 12.64 -9.51
N PRO A 237 7.27 11.47 -9.42
CA PRO A 237 6.08 11.31 -8.60
C PRO A 237 6.35 11.53 -7.12
N GLN A 238 5.39 12.16 -6.45
CA GLN A 238 5.38 12.42 -5.01
C GLN A 238 4.28 11.57 -4.38
N TYR A 239 4.65 10.79 -3.38
CA TYR A 239 3.73 9.96 -2.59
C TYR A 239 3.61 10.52 -1.19
N LEU A 240 2.47 10.33 -0.52
CA LEU A 240 2.36 10.46 0.93
C LEU A 240 2.13 9.08 1.52
N SER A 241 3.09 8.60 2.29
CA SER A 241 3.03 7.33 3.00
C SER A 241 2.20 7.49 4.27
N TYR A 242 1.04 6.84 4.31
CA TYR A 242 0.13 6.79 5.46
C TYR A 242 -0.68 5.48 5.52
N LEU A 243 -0.69 4.69 4.44
CA LEU A 243 -1.27 3.36 4.44
C LEU A 243 -0.31 2.41 5.15
N PRO A 244 -0.77 1.59 6.11
CA PRO A 244 0.15 0.75 6.89
C PRO A 244 1.06 -0.12 6.02
N LEU A 245 2.36 -0.02 6.22
CA LEU A 245 3.37 -0.80 5.48
C LEU A 245 3.34 -2.31 5.84
N CYS A 246 2.74 -2.68 6.95
CA CYS A 246 2.44 -4.07 7.28
C CYS A 246 1.30 -4.66 6.42
N HIS A 247 0.51 -3.82 5.73
CA HIS A 247 -0.58 -4.22 4.84
C HIS A 247 -0.14 -4.23 3.38
N VAL A 248 -0.66 -5.18 2.58
CA VAL A 248 -0.29 -5.34 1.16
C VAL A 248 -0.51 -4.06 0.34
N PHE A 249 -1.56 -3.28 0.60
CA PHE A 249 -1.86 -2.05 -0.15
C PHE A 249 -0.83 -0.95 0.11
N GLY A 250 -0.42 -0.73 1.36
CA GLY A 250 0.66 0.21 1.69
C GLY A 250 1.97 -0.21 1.02
N ARG A 251 2.32 -1.49 1.09
CA ARG A 251 3.51 -2.02 0.39
C ARG A 251 3.45 -1.91 -1.11
N LEU A 252 2.30 -2.20 -1.72
CA LEU A 252 2.11 -2.02 -3.16
C LEU A 252 2.46 -0.59 -3.57
N VAL A 253 1.93 0.40 -2.87
CA VAL A 253 2.10 1.81 -3.23
C VAL A 253 3.51 2.32 -2.92
N ASP A 254 3.94 2.21 -1.68
CA ASP A 254 5.18 2.86 -1.24
C ASP A 254 6.41 2.03 -1.65
N LEU A 255 6.37 0.72 -1.40
CA LEU A 255 7.53 -0.12 -1.63
C LEU A 255 7.68 -0.51 -3.12
N ILE A 256 6.61 -0.95 -3.78
CA ILE A 256 6.73 -1.45 -5.15
C ILE A 256 6.60 -0.29 -6.14
N ILE A 257 5.46 0.40 -6.14
CA ILE A 257 5.21 1.47 -7.12
C ILE A 257 6.14 2.65 -6.88
N GLY A 258 6.25 3.13 -5.63
CA GLY A 258 7.07 4.28 -5.27
C GLY A 258 8.54 4.11 -5.68
N ILE A 259 9.13 2.95 -5.38
CA ILE A 259 10.53 2.65 -5.75
C ILE A 259 10.68 2.50 -7.26
N HIS A 260 9.83 1.68 -7.92
CA HIS A 260 9.98 1.42 -9.36
C HIS A 260 9.75 2.66 -10.23
N THR A 261 8.94 3.60 -9.77
CA THR A 261 8.74 4.90 -10.44
C THR A 261 9.79 5.94 -10.03
N MET A 262 10.78 5.56 -9.23
CA MET A 262 11.78 6.47 -8.65
C MET A 262 11.13 7.68 -7.97
N GLY A 263 9.97 7.47 -7.33
CA GLY A 263 9.24 8.54 -6.66
C GLY A 263 9.88 8.96 -5.34
N THR A 264 9.50 10.13 -4.86
CA THR A 264 9.82 10.56 -3.50
C THR A 264 8.66 10.18 -2.58
N ILE A 265 8.94 9.38 -1.57
CA ILE A 265 7.97 8.95 -0.55
C ILE A 265 8.09 9.92 0.63
N ASN A 266 7.02 10.65 0.91
CA ASN A 266 6.93 11.57 2.02
C ASN A 266 6.18 10.87 3.16
N PHE A 267 6.81 10.69 4.32
CA PHE A 267 6.18 10.09 5.48
C PHE A 267 5.42 11.15 6.26
N ALA A 268 4.14 10.90 6.53
CA ALA A 268 3.34 11.76 7.40
C ALA A 268 3.92 11.73 8.82
N GLU A 269 3.85 12.86 9.53
CA GLU A 269 4.36 12.96 10.91
C GLU A 269 3.59 12.03 11.87
N SER A 270 2.28 11.86 11.63
CA SER A 270 1.42 10.91 12.33
C SER A 270 0.13 10.66 11.53
N ILE A 271 -0.64 9.65 11.92
CA ILE A 271 -1.98 9.39 11.36
C ILE A 271 -2.92 10.60 11.52
N ASP A 272 -2.81 11.33 12.62
CA ASP A 272 -3.66 12.49 12.91
C ASP A 272 -3.30 13.71 12.03
N THR A 273 -2.05 13.81 11.58
CA THR A 273 -1.57 14.92 10.76
C THR A 273 -1.73 14.69 9.25
N VAL A 274 -2.12 13.50 8.80
CA VAL A 274 -2.21 13.12 7.38
C VAL A 274 -2.91 14.18 6.51
N GLN A 275 -4.01 14.79 6.99
CA GLN A 275 -4.72 15.79 6.20
C GLN A 275 -3.93 17.10 6.05
N THR A 276 -3.16 17.49 7.07
CA THR A 276 -2.26 18.65 7.03
C THR A 276 -1.08 18.35 6.12
N ASP A 277 -0.47 17.19 6.30
CA ASP A 277 0.68 16.75 5.51
C ASP A 277 0.34 16.57 4.02
N LEU A 278 -0.87 16.05 3.70
CA LEU A 278 -1.41 16.06 2.34
C LEU A 278 -1.46 17.47 1.74
N ALA A 279 -1.94 18.44 2.51
CA ALA A 279 -2.04 19.82 2.03
C ALA A 279 -0.68 20.50 1.85
N GLU A 280 0.35 20.08 2.57
CA GLU A 280 1.74 20.55 2.42
C GLU A 280 2.45 19.87 1.25
N VAL A 281 2.39 18.53 1.18
CA VAL A 281 3.10 17.74 0.17
C VAL A 281 2.49 17.91 -1.22
N GLN A 282 1.15 18.01 -1.32
CA GLN A 282 0.43 18.00 -2.60
C GLN A 282 0.90 16.81 -3.47
N PRO A 283 0.73 15.56 -3.04
CA PRO A 283 1.23 14.42 -3.79
C PRO A 283 0.66 14.39 -5.21
N SER A 284 1.40 13.80 -6.13
CA SER A 284 0.95 13.59 -7.51
C SER A 284 0.29 12.22 -7.70
N VAL A 285 0.60 11.27 -6.82
CA VAL A 285 0.01 9.94 -6.77
C VAL A 285 -0.70 9.77 -5.44
N PHE A 286 -1.99 9.49 -5.48
CA PHE A 286 -2.83 9.41 -4.28
C PHE A 286 -3.66 8.13 -4.25
N PRO A 287 -3.14 7.07 -3.62
CA PRO A 287 -3.95 5.92 -3.23
C PRO A 287 -4.75 6.28 -1.99
N ALA A 288 -6.02 5.93 -1.97
CA ALA A 288 -6.88 6.26 -0.85
C ALA A 288 -7.78 5.08 -0.45
N VAL A 289 -7.96 4.89 0.85
CA VAL A 289 -9.02 4.03 1.35
C VAL A 289 -10.33 4.81 1.46
N PRO A 290 -11.50 4.17 1.28
CA PRO A 290 -12.80 4.86 1.29
C PRO A 290 -13.00 5.82 2.45
N ARG A 291 -12.61 5.43 3.66
CA ARG A 291 -12.79 6.23 4.88
C ARG A 291 -12.11 7.61 4.82
N ILE A 292 -10.96 7.70 4.16
CA ILE A 292 -10.24 8.99 3.98
C ILE A 292 -11.03 9.87 3.02
N LEU A 293 -11.52 9.31 1.92
CA LEU A 293 -12.32 10.04 0.92
C LEU A 293 -13.67 10.51 1.52
N GLU A 294 -14.32 9.65 2.31
CA GLU A 294 -15.55 9.99 3.04
C GLU A 294 -15.33 11.18 3.98
N ARG A 295 -14.25 11.16 4.77
CA ARG A 295 -13.88 12.26 5.67
C ARG A 295 -13.56 13.56 4.90
N MET A 296 -12.83 13.45 3.79
CA MET A 296 -12.52 14.61 2.94
C MET A 296 -13.77 15.21 2.32
N HIS A 297 -14.69 14.36 1.83
CA HIS A 297 -15.99 14.78 1.28
C HIS A 297 -16.84 15.48 2.35
N ALA A 298 -17.09 14.83 3.47
CA ALA A 298 -17.89 15.39 4.56
C ALA A 298 -17.29 16.70 5.10
N GLY A 299 -15.97 16.74 5.31
CA GLY A 299 -15.26 17.95 5.75
C GLY A 299 -15.36 19.10 4.76
N ALA A 300 -15.33 18.83 3.45
CA ALA A 300 -15.53 19.85 2.42
C ALA A 300 -16.95 20.43 2.46
N LEU A 301 -17.97 19.58 2.59
CA LEU A 301 -19.37 20.01 2.64
C LEU A 301 -19.68 20.82 3.91
N VAL A 302 -19.21 20.38 5.08
CA VAL A 302 -19.40 21.11 6.34
C VAL A 302 -18.77 22.49 6.26
N ARG A 303 -17.50 22.60 5.83
CA ARG A 303 -16.83 23.89 5.67
C ARG A 303 -17.52 24.81 4.66
N MET A 304 -18.19 24.26 3.66
CA MET A 304 -18.98 25.07 2.70
C MET A 304 -20.28 25.58 3.32
N LYS A 305 -20.95 24.84 4.20
CA LYS A 305 -22.13 25.34 4.93
C LYS A 305 -21.81 26.57 5.78
N ASP A 306 -20.60 26.60 6.37
CA ASP A 306 -20.15 27.72 7.23
C ASP A 306 -19.47 28.86 6.44
N ALA A 307 -19.34 28.73 5.12
CA ALA A 307 -18.69 29.73 4.30
C ALA A 307 -19.62 30.95 4.02
N SER A 308 -19.02 32.06 3.60
CA SER A 308 -19.80 33.24 3.17
C SER A 308 -20.73 32.91 2.00
N LYS A 309 -21.85 33.62 1.89
CA LYS A 309 -22.86 33.41 0.82
C LYS A 309 -22.26 33.44 -0.59
N LEU A 310 -21.26 34.32 -0.80
CA LEU A 310 -20.57 34.40 -2.10
C LEU A 310 -19.79 33.07 -2.36
N LYS A 311 -19.07 32.53 -1.38
CA LYS A 311 -18.35 31.27 -1.54
C LYS A 311 -19.31 30.09 -1.76
N GLN A 312 -20.45 30.10 -1.08
CA GLN A 312 -21.50 29.08 -1.27
C GLN A 312 -22.07 29.14 -2.69
N LEU A 313 -22.33 30.35 -3.21
CA LEU A 313 -22.81 30.55 -4.59
C LEU A 313 -21.77 30.07 -5.61
N LEU A 314 -20.51 30.47 -5.47
CA LEU A 314 -19.43 30.06 -6.37
C LEU A 314 -19.23 28.52 -6.32
N PHE A 315 -19.27 27.94 -5.15
CA PHE A 315 -19.20 26.47 -4.98
C PHE A 315 -20.38 25.77 -5.66
N SER A 316 -21.61 26.28 -5.50
CA SER A 316 -22.80 25.71 -6.16
C SER A 316 -22.69 25.75 -7.69
N LEU A 317 -22.18 26.88 -8.25
CA LEU A 317 -21.95 27.01 -9.69
C LEU A 317 -20.83 26.05 -10.16
N ALA A 318 -19.72 25.98 -9.41
CA ALA A 318 -18.62 25.06 -9.70
C ALA A 318 -19.09 23.60 -9.65
N SER A 319 -19.95 23.23 -8.67
CA SER A 319 -20.50 21.87 -8.55
C SER A 319 -21.36 21.50 -9.76
N LYS A 320 -22.24 22.40 -10.24
CA LYS A 320 -23.04 22.15 -11.45
C LYS A 320 -22.17 21.90 -12.69
N LEU A 321 -21.10 22.69 -12.85
CA LEU A 321 -20.14 22.50 -13.96
C LEU A 321 -19.33 21.20 -13.76
N GLY A 322 -18.95 20.90 -12.53
CA GLY A 322 -18.29 19.66 -12.16
C GLY A 322 -19.13 18.43 -12.47
N ASP A 323 -20.42 18.45 -12.17
CA ASP A 323 -21.35 17.36 -12.49
C ASP A 323 -21.42 17.10 -14.00
N ILE A 324 -21.47 18.18 -14.80
CA ILE A 324 -21.37 18.07 -16.26
C ILE A 324 -20.04 17.44 -16.67
N THR A 325 -18.93 17.88 -16.05
CA THR A 325 -17.60 17.33 -16.30
C THR A 325 -17.56 15.84 -15.99
N ALA A 326 -18.03 15.42 -14.81
CA ALA A 326 -18.04 14.03 -14.37
C ALA A 326 -18.88 13.16 -15.31
N LYS A 327 -20.10 13.59 -15.64
CA LYS A 327 -21.00 12.88 -16.55
C LYS A 327 -20.37 12.69 -17.93
N ARG A 328 -19.82 13.79 -18.51
CA ARG A 328 -19.19 13.74 -19.84
C ARG A 328 -17.95 12.86 -19.87
N ARG A 329 -17.13 12.88 -18.82
CA ARG A 329 -15.96 11.99 -18.72
C ARG A 329 -16.36 10.52 -18.67
N LEU A 330 -17.42 10.18 -17.94
CA LEU A 330 -17.94 8.81 -17.87
C LEU A 330 -18.54 8.34 -19.20
N GLU A 331 -19.24 9.21 -19.94
CA GLU A 331 -19.93 8.85 -21.18
C GLU A 331 -19.03 8.90 -22.41
N MET A 332 -18.17 9.93 -22.51
CA MET A 332 -17.42 10.29 -23.72
C MET A 332 -15.89 10.12 -23.55
N GLY A 333 -15.44 9.81 -22.32
CA GLY A 333 -14.03 9.71 -21.97
C GLY A 333 -13.39 11.03 -21.56
N GLU A 334 -12.17 10.95 -21.05
CA GLU A 334 -11.47 12.09 -20.43
C GLU A 334 -11.06 13.21 -21.40
N ARG A 335 -10.97 12.91 -22.70
CA ARG A 335 -10.57 13.86 -23.75
C ARG A 335 -11.73 14.73 -24.27
N ASP A 336 -12.95 14.54 -23.73
CA ASP A 336 -14.12 15.31 -24.17
C ASP A 336 -13.89 16.81 -24.00
N PHE A 337 -14.13 17.58 -25.05
CA PHE A 337 -13.89 19.01 -25.09
C PHE A 337 -14.76 19.78 -24.09
N ILE A 338 -16.07 19.42 -23.99
CA ILE A 338 -17.00 20.08 -23.08
C ILE A 338 -16.58 19.80 -21.63
N ALA A 339 -16.20 18.56 -21.30
CA ALA A 339 -15.69 18.21 -19.99
C ALA A 339 -14.43 19.02 -19.61
N ARG A 340 -13.54 19.27 -20.57
CA ARG A 340 -12.33 20.08 -20.34
C ARG A 340 -12.69 21.55 -20.06
N VAL A 341 -13.60 22.12 -20.83
CA VAL A 341 -14.04 23.53 -20.65
C VAL A 341 -14.78 23.71 -19.34
N THR A 342 -15.75 22.83 -19.02
CA THR A 342 -16.50 22.91 -17.77
C THR A 342 -15.62 22.73 -16.55
N ASN A 343 -14.66 21.77 -16.60
CA ASN A 343 -13.66 21.60 -15.54
C ASN A 343 -12.81 22.87 -15.37
N PHE A 344 -12.29 23.45 -16.45
CA PHE A 344 -11.49 24.67 -16.38
C PHE A 344 -12.22 25.81 -15.68
N ILE A 345 -13.48 26.05 -16.04
CA ILE A 345 -14.30 27.08 -15.40
C ILE A 345 -14.56 26.75 -13.93
N ALA A 346 -14.88 25.49 -13.59
CA ALA A 346 -15.10 25.07 -12.22
C ALA A 346 -13.84 25.27 -11.34
N GLN A 347 -12.65 25.01 -11.89
CA GLN A 347 -11.38 25.27 -11.20
C GLN A 347 -11.21 26.76 -10.87
N LEU A 348 -11.56 27.69 -11.81
CA LEU A 348 -11.50 29.12 -11.60
C LEU A 348 -12.52 29.58 -10.56
N LEU A 349 -13.72 29.00 -10.50
CA LEU A 349 -14.78 29.35 -9.55
C LEU A 349 -14.51 28.92 -8.11
N GLY A 350 -13.46 28.09 -7.86
CA GLY A 350 -13.05 27.73 -6.51
C GLY A 350 -12.59 26.29 -6.31
N PHE A 351 -12.80 25.38 -7.25
CA PHE A 351 -12.38 23.98 -7.11
C PHE A 351 -10.86 23.84 -6.99
N ARG A 352 -10.08 24.69 -7.68
CA ARG A 352 -8.62 24.71 -7.51
C ARG A 352 -8.21 25.01 -6.06
N ALA A 353 -8.88 25.97 -5.40
CA ALA A 353 -8.62 26.30 -4.00
C ALA A 353 -9.05 25.17 -3.05
N LEU A 354 -10.16 24.50 -3.35
CA LEU A 354 -10.61 23.33 -2.58
C LEU A 354 -9.63 22.15 -2.74
N ARG A 355 -9.24 21.82 -3.97
CA ARG A 355 -8.21 20.78 -4.25
C ARG A 355 -6.93 21.07 -3.47
N LYS A 356 -6.44 22.31 -3.48
CA LYS A 356 -5.25 22.69 -2.71
C LYS A 356 -5.41 22.42 -1.22
N LYS A 357 -6.57 22.76 -0.64
CA LYS A 357 -6.85 22.53 0.79
C LYS A 357 -7.00 21.03 1.15
N LEU A 358 -7.44 20.23 0.19
CA LEU A 358 -7.56 18.79 0.35
C LEU A 358 -6.24 18.05 0.06
N GLY A 359 -5.18 18.76 -0.38
CA GLY A 359 -3.92 18.12 -0.78
C GLY A 359 -3.97 17.43 -2.13
N LEU A 360 -4.95 17.77 -2.99
CA LEU A 360 -5.20 17.11 -4.27
C LEU A 360 -4.88 17.97 -5.48
N LEU A 361 -4.09 19.07 -5.30
CA LEU A 361 -3.86 20.01 -6.40
C LEU A 361 -3.12 19.36 -7.56
N ASN A 362 -2.14 18.51 -7.27
CA ASN A 362 -1.27 17.87 -8.25
C ASN A 362 -1.75 16.45 -8.63
N VAL A 363 -2.83 15.97 -8.04
CA VAL A 363 -3.40 14.65 -8.35
C VAL A 363 -4.25 14.76 -9.61
N ASP A 364 -3.83 14.08 -10.66
CA ASP A 364 -4.63 13.97 -11.89
C ASP A 364 -5.56 12.75 -11.84
N ASN A 365 -5.08 11.65 -11.28
CA ASN A 365 -5.84 10.42 -11.07
C ASN A 365 -5.50 9.83 -9.69
N ALA A 366 -6.47 9.16 -9.08
CA ALA A 366 -6.29 8.48 -7.80
C ALA A 366 -6.85 7.06 -7.85
N LEU A 367 -6.40 6.21 -6.93
CA LEU A 367 -6.90 4.85 -6.76
C LEU A 367 -7.62 4.73 -5.42
N SER A 368 -8.77 4.07 -5.41
CA SER A 368 -9.43 3.60 -4.19
C SER A 368 -9.51 2.08 -4.17
N GLY A 369 -9.25 1.48 -3.02
CA GLY A 369 -9.30 0.03 -2.86
C GLY A 369 -9.41 -0.39 -1.40
N ALA A 370 -9.26 -1.68 -1.13
CA ALA A 370 -9.33 -2.34 0.17
C ALA A 370 -10.72 -2.38 0.84
N ALA A 371 -11.69 -1.57 0.41
CA ALA A 371 -13.08 -1.62 0.88
C ALA A 371 -14.00 -0.98 -0.17
N PRO A 372 -15.33 -1.30 -0.16
CA PRO A 372 -16.29 -0.65 -1.03
C PRO A 372 -16.42 0.85 -0.76
N ILE A 373 -16.66 1.64 -1.80
CA ILE A 373 -16.91 3.08 -1.72
C ILE A 373 -18.21 3.47 -2.42
N SER A 374 -18.91 4.47 -1.87
CA SER A 374 -20.13 4.99 -2.52
C SER A 374 -19.81 5.63 -3.88
N PRO A 375 -20.58 5.31 -4.94
CA PRO A 375 -20.49 5.98 -6.24
C PRO A 375 -20.66 7.50 -6.16
N GLU A 376 -21.41 8.02 -5.18
CA GLU A 376 -21.61 9.45 -4.98
C GLU A 376 -20.32 10.17 -4.58
N ILE A 377 -19.54 9.53 -3.71
CA ILE A 377 -18.22 10.07 -3.28
C ILE A 377 -17.26 10.10 -4.47
N LEU A 378 -17.21 9.04 -5.24
CA LEU A 378 -16.37 8.99 -6.46
C LEU A 378 -16.79 10.08 -7.46
N ARG A 379 -18.10 10.26 -7.66
CA ARG A 379 -18.65 11.32 -8.53
C ARG A 379 -18.29 12.72 -8.03
N PHE A 380 -18.33 12.95 -6.71
CA PHE A 380 -17.89 14.22 -6.11
C PHE A 380 -16.43 14.53 -6.46
N PHE A 381 -15.49 13.61 -6.23
CA PHE A 381 -14.08 13.84 -6.57
C PHE A 381 -13.86 13.97 -8.08
N MET A 382 -14.56 13.20 -8.89
CA MET A 382 -14.54 13.36 -10.35
C MET A 382 -15.04 14.75 -10.78
N SER A 383 -16.08 15.29 -10.12
CA SER A 383 -16.57 16.64 -10.37
C SER A 383 -15.55 17.70 -9.98
N LEU A 384 -14.75 17.47 -8.93
CA LEU A 384 -13.62 18.34 -8.57
C LEU A 384 -12.47 18.30 -9.58
N GLY A 385 -12.51 17.39 -10.55
CA GLY A 385 -11.45 17.18 -11.52
C GLY A 385 -10.36 16.22 -11.06
N VAL A 386 -10.64 15.42 -10.04
CA VAL A 386 -9.78 14.33 -9.52
C VAL A 386 -10.54 13.03 -9.68
N PRO A 387 -10.48 12.33 -10.83
CA PRO A 387 -11.09 11.03 -10.98
C PRO A 387 -10.40 10.02 -10.07
N ILE A 388 -11.22 9.28 -9.30
CA ILE A 388 -10.78 8.22 -8.42
C ILE A 388 -11.29 6.90 -8.99
N TYR A 389 -10.38 6.00 -9.28
CA TYR A 389 -10.68 4.69 -9.85
C TYR A 389 -10.69 3.63 -8.77
N GLU A 390 -11.75 2.83 -8.74
CA GLU A 390 -11.80 1.68 -7.85
C GLU A 390 -10.97 0.54 -8.41
N GLY A 391 -10.24 -0.14 -7.52
CA GLY A 391 -9.53 -1.37 -7.81
C GLY A 391 -9.84 -2.45 -6.77
N TYR A 392 -9.71 -3.70 -7.17
CA TYR A 392 -9.88 -4.85 -6.32
C TYR A 392 -8.63 -5.71 -6.31
N GLY A 393 -8.27 -6.13 -5.12
CA GLY A 393 -7.20 -7.06 -4.83
C GLY A 393 -7.19 -7.41 -3.34
N MET A 394 -6.50 -8.47 -3.02
CA MET A 394 -6.33 -8.98 -1.67
C MET A 394 -4.87 -9.38 -1.45
N THR A 395 -4.48 -9.67 -0.22
CA THR A 395 -3.09 -10.07 0.09
C THR A 395 -2.66 -11.28 -0.74
N GLU A 396 -3.55 -12.24 -0.89
CA GLU A 396 -3.32 -13.51 -1.58
C GLU A 396 -3.13 -13.38 -3.10
N ASN A 397 -3.41 -12.21 -3.68
CA ASN A 397 -3.13 -11.90 -5.09
C ASN A 397 -2.26 -10.65 -5.27
N SER A 398 -1.44 -10.32 -4.27
CA SER A 398 -0.52 -9.17 -4.30
C SER A 398 -1.21 -7.83 -4.55
N ALA A 399 -2.45 -7.67 -4.09
CA ALA A 399 -3.32 -6.49 -4.19
C ALA A 399 -3.71 -6.08 -5.63
N ILE A 400 -3.52 -6.94 -6.63
CA ILE A 400 -3.85 -6.63 -8.03
C ILE A 400 -4.72 -7.73 -8.64
N ALA A 401 -5.96 -7.37 -9.01
CA ALA A 401 -6.85 -8.22 -9.80
C ALA A 401 -7.59 -7.42 -10.86
N THR A 402 -8.41 -6.45 -10.46
CA THR A 402 -9.20 -5.61 -11.38
C THR A 402 -9.02 -4.14 -11.05
N GLY A 403 -9.39 -3.27 -11.99
CA GLY A 403 -9.43 -1.83 -11.76
C GLY A 403 -10.23 -1.09 -12.82
N ASN A 404 -10.92 -0.03 -12.39
CA ASN A 404 -11.37 1.01 -13.29
C ASN A 404 -10.15 1.79 -13.81
N ARG A 405 -10.19 2.23 -15.07
CA ARG A 405 -9.09 2.97 -15.69
C ARG A 405 -9.61 3.93 -16.78
N PRO A 406 -8.84 4.95 -17.18
CA PRO A 406 -9.26 5.86 -18.22
C PRO A 406 -9.82 5.14 -19.45
N GLY A 407 -11.01 5.53 -19.91
CA GLY A 407 -11.73 4.90 -21.03
C GLY A 407 -12.47 3.61 -20.69
N LYS A 408 -12.30 3.04 -19.48
CA LYS A 408 -13.00 1.87 -18.95
C LYS A 408 -13.39 2.09 -17.51
N VAL A 409 -14.40 2.92 -17.29
CA VAL A 409 -14.88 3.31 -15.95
C VAL A 409 -16.37 3.03 -15.83
N LYS A 410 -16.74 2.32 -14.76
CA LYS A 410 -18.13 2.16 -14.34
C LYS A 410 -18.22 2.28 -12.84
N LEU A 411 -18.85 3.37 -12.35
CA LEU A 411 -19.00 3.62 -10.92
C LEU A 411 -19.87 2.52 -10.28
N GLY A 412 -19.49 2.10 -9.08
CA GLY A 412 -20.12 0.98 -8.37
C GLY A 412 -19.63 -0.39 -8.82
N THR A 413 -18.55 -0.44 -9.62
CA THR A 413 -17.84 -1.66 -9.99
C THR A 413 -16.36 -1.52 -9.67
N VAL A 414 -15.68 -2.63 -9.49
CA VAL A 414 -14.22 -2.66 -9.29
C VAL A 414 -13.44 -2.78 -10.62
N GLY A 415 -14.09 -2.42 -11.72
CA GLY A 415 -13.46 -2.32 -13.03
C GLY A 415 -13.34 -3.65 -13.78
N VAL A 416 -12.35 -3.71 -14.65
CA VAL A 416 -12.06 -4.87 -15.50
C VAL A 416 -10.75 -5.54 -15.06
N ALA A 417 -10.55 -6.80 -15.43
CA ALA A 417 -9.32 -7.51 -15.15
C ALA A 417 -8.07 -6.72 -15.64
N GLN A 418 -7.03 -6.70 -14.82
CA GLN A 418 -5.74 -6.13 -15.23
C GLN A 418 -5.06 -7.03 -16.27
N PRO A 419 -4.17 -6.48 -17.11
CA PRO A 419 -3.45 -7.26 -18.11
C PRO A 419 -2.72 -8.46 -17.48
N GLY A 420 -2.89 -9.64 -18.07
CA GLY A 420 -2.30 -10.87 -17.55
C GLY A 420 -3.03 -11.50 -16.35
N VAL A 421 -4.17 -10.94 -15.93
CA VAL A 421 -5.06 -11.55 -14.94
C VAL A 421 -6.16 -12.33 -15.64
N GLU A 422 -6.22 -13.64 -15.37
CA GLU A 422 -7.36 -14.48 -15.69
C GLU A 422 -8.38 -14.40 -14.56
N LEU A 423 -9.64 -14.12 -14.89
CA LEU A 423 -10.73 -13.94 -13.94
C LEU A 423 -11.99 -14.66 -14.43
N LYS A 424 -12.63 -15.41 -13.55
CA LYS A 424 -13.93 -16.04 -13.80
C LYS A 424 -14.77 -16.09 -12.51
N LEU A 425 -16.05 -16.32 -12.68
CA LEU A 425 -16.97 -16.62 -11.57
C LEU A 425 -17.25 -18.13 -11.55
N ALA A 426 -17.27 -18.71 -10.36
CA ALA A 426 -17.75 -20.06 -10.13
C ALA A 426 -19.29 -20.10 -10.21
N ASP A 427 -19.89 -21.30 -10.18
CA ASP A 427 -21.35 -21.48 -10.30
C ASP A 427 -22.13 -20.78 -9.18
N ASP A 428 -21.52 -20.60 -8.02
CA ASP A 428 -22.09 -19.90 -6.86
C ASP A 428 -21.74 -18.40 -6.83
N GLY A 429 -21.11 -17.88 -7.89
CA GLY A 429 -20.72 -16.49 -8.03
C GLY A 429 -19.39 -16.12 -7.37
N GLU A 430 -18.67 -17.07 -6.77
CA GLU A 430 -17.34 -16.80 -6.19
C GLU A 430 -16.36 -16.35 -7.26
N ILE A 431 -15.59 -15.29 -6.95
CA ILE A 431 -14.57 -14.73 -7.85
C ILE A 431 -13.34 -15.63 -7.78
N LEU A 432 -12.91 -16.15 -8.94
CA LEU A 432 -11.70 -16.93 -9.10
C LEU A 432 -10.68 -16.15 -9.91
N ILE A 433 -9.42 -16.14 -9.43
CA ILE A 433 -8.34 -15.33 -10.02
C ILE A 433 -7.12 -16.22 -10.28
N LYS A 434 -6.45 -15.98 -11.41
CA LYS A 434 -5.18 -16.63 -11.70
C LYS A 434 -4.23 -15.68 -12.41
N HIS A 435 -3.04 -15.51 -11.87
CA HIS A 435 -1.92 -14.74 -12.44
C HIS A 435 -0.63 -14.99 -11.62
N PRO A 436 0.56 -14.61 -12.11
CA PRO A 436 1.83 -14.86 -11.40
C PRO A 436 1.97 -14.15 -10.05
N GLY A 437 1.13 -13.15 -9.75
CA GLY A 437 1.10 -12.48 -8.44
C GLY A 437 0.27 -13.20 -7.37
N VAL A 438 -0.35 -14.37 -7.67
CA VAL A 438 -1.01 -15.18 -6.64
C VAL A 438 0.06 -15.72 -5.69
N PHE A 439 -0.21 -15.60 -4.39
CA PHE A 439 0.72 -15.90 -3.31
C PHE A 439 1.16 -17.38 -3.30
N LYS A 440 2.26 -17.64 -2.61
CA LYS A 440 2.81 -19.00 -2.49
C LYS A 440 1.93 -19.93 -1.63
N GLY A 441 1.17 -19.35 -0.69
CA GLY A 441 0.33 -20.06 0.27
C GLY A 441 0.47 -19.50 1.68
N TYR A 442 -0.21 -20.12 2.64
CA TYR A 442 -0.15 -19.75 4.05
C TYR A 442 0.99 -20.47 4.76
N PHE A 443 1.80 -19.72 5.50
CA PHE A 443 2.92 -20.25 6.26
C PHE A 443 2.46 -21.30 7.28
N LYS A 444 3.08 -22.49 7.27
CA LYS A 444 2.75 -23.65 8.13
C LYS A 444 1.27 -24.08 8.06
N ASN A 445 0.57 -23.81 6.97
CA ASN A 445 -0.84 -24.18 6.81
C ASN A 445 -1.15 -24.61 5.38
N GLU A 446 -0.69 -25.81 5.01
CA GLU A 446 -0.93 -26.39 3.68
C GLU A 446 -2.40 -26.70 3.42
N GLU A 447 -3.17 -27.08 4.44
CA GLU A 447 -4.59 -27.39 4.31
C GLU A 447 -5.34 -26.14 3.88
N ALA A 448 -5.19 -25.03 4.61
CA ALA A 448 -5.81 -23.76 4.23
C ALA A 448 -5.30 -23.25 2.87
N THR A 449 -4.07 -23.56 2.49
CA THR A 449 -3.58 -23.20 1.14
C THR A 449 -4.30 -23.98 0.05
N LYS A 450 -4.49 -25.29 0.23
CA LYS A 450 -5.22 -26.14 -0.73
C LYS A 450 -6.72 -25.82 -0.80
N GLU A 451 -7.30 -25.26 0.26
CA GLU A 451 -8.70 -24.77 0.26
C GLU A 451 -8.89 -23.56 -0.66
N VAL A 452 -7.85 -22.72 -0.82
CA VAL A 452 -7.95 -21.46 -1.56
C VAL A 452 -7.20 -21.46 -2.90
N ILE A 453 -6.29 -22.40 -3.16
CA ILE A 453 -5.60 -22.55 -4.45
C ILE A 453 -5.82 -23.97 -4.96
N ASP A 454 -6.46 -24.09 -6.14
CA ASP A 454 -6.66 -25.40 -6.78
C ASP A 454 -5.39 -25.88 -7.53
N ASN A 455 -5.43 -27.14 -7.99
CA ASN A 455 -4.33 -27.76 -8.73
C ASN A 455 -4.00 -27.08 -10.09
N ASN A 456 -4.88 -26.21 -10.58
CA ASN A 456 -4.70 -25.45 -11.81
C ASN A 456 -4.18 -24.03 -11.56
N GLY A 457 -3.95 -23.67 -10.30
CA GLY A 457 -3.46 -22.37 -9.85
C GLY A 457 -4.54 -21.28 -9.77
N TRP A 458 -5.81 -21.65 -9.72
CA TRP A 458 -6.90 -20.70 -9.47
C TRP A 458 -7.03 -20.41 -7.98
N LEU A 459 -6.98 -19.12 -7.63
CA LEU A 459 -7.26 -18.61 -6.29
C LEU A 459 -8.77 -18.41 -6.11
N TYR A 460 -9.33 -19.07 -5.12
CA TYR A 460 -10.69 -18.88 -4.61
C TYR A 460 -10.66 -17.76 -3.60
N THR A 461 -11.25 -16.61 -3.95
CA THR A 461 -11.10 -15.39 -3.16
C THR A 461 -11.97 -15.34 -1.91
N GLY A 462 -13.03 -16.11 -1.88
CA GLY A 462 -14.09 -16.01 -0.87
C GLY A 462 -14.98 -14.78 -1.04
N ASP A 463 -14.81 -14.01 -2.10
CA ASP A 463 -15.64 -12.87 -2.48
C ASP A 463 -16.60 -13.29 -3.58
N VAL A 464 -17.86 -12.86 -3.51
CA VAL A 464 -18.89 -13.11 -4.52
C VAL A 464 -19.03 -11.89 -5.40
N GLY A 465 -19.10 -12.08 -6.70
CA GLY A 465 -19.22 -11.02 -7.68
C GLY A 465 -20.25 -11.32 -8.75
N GLU A 466 -20.56 -10.29 -9.51
CA GLU A 466 -21.38 -10.36 -10.72
C GLU A 466 -20.75 -9.49 -11.80
N TYR A 467 -21.03 -9.82 -13.08
CA TYR A 467 -20.62 -8.98 -14.19
C TYR A 467 -21.72 -7.99 -14.57
N ASP A 468 -21.34 -6.72 -14.73
CA ASP A 468 -22.16 -5.69 -15.34
C ASP A 468 -21.52 -5.25 -16.66
N GLY A 469 -21.85 -5.95 -17.73
CA GLY A 469 -21.14 -5.92 -18.99
C GLY A 469 -19.76 -6.61 -18.87
N GLU A 470 -18.67 -5.88 -19.14
CA GLU A 470 -17.30 -6.35 -18.92
C GLU A 470 -16.75 -6.04 -17.52
N PHE A 471 -17.48 -5.28 -16.70
CA PHE A 471 -17.05 -4.79 -15.40
C PHE A 471 -17.43 -5.76 -14.29
N LEU A 472 -16.49 -6.02 -13.39
CA LEU A 472 -16.76 -6.81 -12.18
C LEU A 472 -17.37 -5.91 -11.10
N LYS A 473 -18.46 -6.36 -10.50
CA LYS A 473 -19.06 -5.80 -9.29
C LYS A 473 -18.90 -6.82 -8.17
N ILE A 474 -18.37 -6.40 -7.02
CA ILE A 474 -18.33 -7.22 -5.82
C ILE A 474 -19.69 -7.11 -5.14
N VAL A 475 -20.28 -8.25 -4.82
CA VAL A 475 -21.57 -8.33 -4.10
C VAL A 475 -21.33 -8.30 -2.61
N ASP A 476 -20.56 -9.26 -2.09
CA ASP A 476 -20.15 -9.35 -0.67
C ASP A 476 -19.16 -10.51 -0.47
N ARG A 477 -18.70 -10.70 0.76
CA ARG A 477 -18.00 -11.90 1.17
C ARG A 477 -18.97 -13.09 1.18
N LYS A 478 -18.53 -14.23 0.64
CA LYS A 478 -19.35 -15.47 0.57
C LYS A 478 -19.90 -15.89 1.93
N LYS A 479 -19.13 -15.67 2.99
CA LYS A 479 -19.51 -16.00 4.38
C LYS A 479 -20.48 -15.01 5.01
N ASP A 480 -20.49 -13.77 4.53
CA ASP A 480 -21.26 -12.69 5.12
C ASP A 480 -22.62 -12.54 4.44
N ILE A 481 -22.82 -13.18 3.27
CA ILE A 481 -24.09 -13.18 2.55
C ILE A 481 -25.14 -13.90 3.40
N ILE A 482 -26.23 -13.19 3.71
CA ILE A 482 -27.39 -13.73 4.43
C ILE A 482 -28.33 -14.34 3.41
N ILE A 483 -28.54 -15.66 3.52
CA ILE A 483 -29.57 -16.36 2.73
C ILE A 483 -30.87 -16.34 3.52
N THR A 484 -31.87 -15.60 3.01
CA THR A 484 -33.18 -15.55 3.65
C THR A 484 -33.92 -16.90 3.54
N SER A 485 -34.92 -17.12 4.37
CA SER A 485 -35.76 -18.34 4.32
C SER A 485 -36.44 -18.57 2.94
N GLY A 486 -36.57 -17.53 2.12
CA GLY A 486 -37.04 -17.59 0.73
C GLY A 486 -35.96 -17.80 -0.32
N GLY A 487 -34.71 -18.10 0.08
CA GLY A 487 -33.58 -18.33 -0.83
C GLY A 487 -32.98 -17.05 -1.47
N LYS A 488 -33.39 -15.87 -1.00
CA LYS A 488 -32.81 -14.60 -1.52
C LYS A 488 -31.53 -14.27 -0.77
N ASN A 489 -30.43 -14.00 -1.52
CA ASN A 489 -29.19 -13.49 -0.99
C ASN A 489 -29.32 -12.01 -0.64
N VAL A 490 -28.92 -11.65 0.57
CA VAL A 490 -28.89 -10.28 1.07
C VAL A 490 -27.45 -9.96 1.45
N SER A 491 -26.88 -8.90 0.84
CA SER A 491 -25.57 -8.38 1.15
C SER A 491 -25.67 -7.35 2.28
N PRO A 492 -25.08 -7.61 3.47
CA PRO A 492 -24.98 -6.60 4.52
C PRO A 492 -24.21 -5.36 4.05
N SER A 493 -23.14 -5.54 3.30
CA SER A 493 -22.30 -4.44 2.78
C SER A 493 -23.09 -3.47 1.89
N GLU A 494 -24.01 -3.96 1.06
CA GLU A 494 -24.87 -3.11 0.23
C GLU A 494 -25.83 -2.27 1.10
N ILE A 495 -26.41 -2.86 2.13
CA ILE A 495 -27.29 -2.15 3.07
C ILE A 495 -26.50 -1.07 3.82
N GLU A 496 -25.33 -1.41 4.37
CA GLU A 496 -24.49 -0.46 5.10
C GLU A 496 -24.07 0.72 4.25
N ASN A 497 -23.66 0.48 3.00
CA ASN A 497 -23.26 1.54 2.08
C ASN A 497 -24.44 2.46 1.74
N ASN A 498 -25.65 1.93 1.57
CA ASN A 498 -26.85 2.73 1.34
C ASN A 498 -27.22 3.58 2.58
N VAL A 499 -27.04 3.03 3.80
CA VAL A 499 -27.29 3.78 5.05
C VAL A 499 -26.25 4.89 5.25
N LYS A 500 -24.97 4.66 4.95
CA LYS A 500 -23.90 5.67 5.07
C LYS A 500 -24.10 6.88 4.15
N THR A 501 -24.83 6.73 3.07
CA THR A 501 -25.14 7.82 2.12
C THR A 501 -26.46 8.52 2.40
N SER A 502 -27.22 8.04 3.36
CA SER A 502 -28.46 8.70 3.80
C SER A 502 -28.14 10.03 4.49
N PRO A 503 -28.84 11.14 4.12
CA PRO A 503 -28.58 12.47 4.65
C PRO A 503 -28.88 12.60 6.16
#